data_80e61c4e42b3a4e3588a1e6e501581ee
#
_entry.id   80e61c4e42b3a4e3588a1e6e501581ee
#
_cell.length_a   1.000
_cell.length_b   1.000
_cell.length_c   1.000
_cell.angle_alpha   90.00
_cell.angle_beta   90.00
_cell.angle_gamma   90.00
#
_symmetry.space_group_name_H-M   'P 1'
#
loop_
_entity.id
_entity.type
_entity.pdbx_description
1 polymer ?
#
loop_
_entity_poly.entity_id
_entity_poly.type
_entity_poly.pdbx_seq_one_letter_code
_entity_poly.pdbx_strand_id
1 'polypeptide(L)'
;ATIFAKLSPEQKALIIKVLKENGHSVGYMGDGINDALALKASDVGISVDSGVDIAKEAADVILLDKDLMVLEKGLVEGRKVYANMIKYIKMTASSNFGNMFSVLIASAFLPFLPMAPIQLLLLNLIYDIACITLPFDRVDEEYLKIPRTWEASSIGRFMLWMGPILSLIHISEP
;
A
#
# COMPACT_ATOMS: atom_id res chain seq x y z
N ALA A 1 27.09 3.51 -14.37
CA ALA A 1 27.81 4.15 -13.26
C ALA A 1 26.95 4.06 -12.01
N THR A 2 27.57 3.80 -10.87
CA THR A 2 26.90 3.67 -9.57
C THR A 2 27.02 4.92 -8.70
N ILE A 3 27.93 5.82 -9.07
CA ILE A 3 28.16 7.07 -8.35
C ILE A 3 28.21 8.22 -9.36
N PHE A 4 27.44 9.27 -9.08
CA PHE A 4 27.41 10.50 -9.84
C PHE A 4 27.81 11.66 -8.92
N ALA A 5 28.73 12.51 -9.35
CA ALA A 5 29.23 13.63 -8.57
C ALA A 5 29.26 14.92 -9.37
N LYS A 6 29.18 16.07 -8.68
CA LYS A 6 29.26 17.42 -9.28
C LYS A 6 28.18 17.66 -10.34
N LEU A 7 26.96 17.19 -10.11
CA LEU A 7 25.84 17.35 -11.03
C LEU A 7 25.17 18.73 -10.89
N SER A 8 24.72 19.28 -12.01
CA SER A 8 23.80 20.44 -11.99
C SER A 8 22.39 20.01 -11.55
N PRO A 9 21.51 20.91 -11.09
CA PRO A 9 20.13 20.60 -10.74
C PRO A 9 19.37 19.87 -11.86
N GLU A 10 19.56 20.28 -13.10
CA GLU A 10 18.93 19.71 -14.28
C GLU A 10 19.43 18.28 -14.53
N GLN A 11 20.74 18.04 -14.34
CA GLN A 11 21.34 16.71 -14.49
C GLN A 11 20.83 15.74 -13.42
N LYS A 12 20.64 16.21 -12.17
CA LYS A 12 20.03 15.41 -11.10
C LYS A 12 18.61 14.97 -11.47
N ALA A 13 17.78 15.92 -11.92
CA ALA A 13 16.43 15.64 -12.35
C ALA A 13 16.38 14.71 -13.58
N LEU A 14 17.31 14.88 -14.52
CA LEU A 14 17.41 14.01 -15.71
C LEU A 14 17.74 12.55 -15.32
N ILE A 15 18.68 12.34 -14.39
CA ILE A 15 19.03 10.99 -13.93
C ILE A 15 17.82 10.32 -13.28
N ILE A 16 17.08 11.04 -12.43
CA ILE A 16 15.86 10.54 -11.81
C ILE A 16 14.85 10.13 -12.87
N LYS A 17 14.63 10.98 -13.88
CA LYS A 17 13.72 10.70 -14.98
C LYS A 17 14.10 9.43 -15.74
N VAL A 18 15.38 9.28 -16.09
CA VAL A 18 15.90 8.09 -16.79
C VAL A 18 15.74 6.83 -15.93
N LEU A 19 15.96 6.90 -14.62
CA LEU A 19 15.73 5.77 -13.73
C LEU A 19 14.27 5.37 -13.69
N LYS A 20 13.35 6.33 -13.64
CA LYS A 20 11.89 6.08 -13.68
C LYS A 20 11.46 5.47 -15.02
N GLU A 21 11.97 5.96 -16.13
CA GLU A 21 11.72 5.40 -17.48
C GLU A 21 12.20 3.94 -17.61
N ASN A 22 13.23 3.56 -16.85
CA ASN A 22 13.69 2.17 -16.73
C ASN A 22 12.92 1.33 -15.70
N GLY A 23 11.80 1.82 -15.19
CA GLY A 23 10.91 1.07 -14.28
C GLY A 23 11.35 1.05 -12.82
N HIS A 24 12.28 1.92 -12.41
CA HIS A 24 12.69 2.06 -11.02
C HIS A 24 11.79 3.08 -10.29
N SER A 25 11.43 2.77 -9.05
CA SER A 25 10.88 3.76 -8.11
C SER A 25 12.04 4.50 -7.44
N VAL A 26 12.05 5.82 -7.52
CA VAL A 26 13.16 6.64 -7.09
C VAL A 26 12.78 7.54 -5.92
N GLY A 27 13.42 7.32 -4.76
CA GLY A 27 13.45 8.30 -3.68
C GLY A 27 14.65 9.22 -3.82
N TYR A 28 14.48 10.51 -3.65
CA TYR A 28 15.56 11.48 -3.68
C TYR A 28 15.58 12.30 -2.39
N MET A 29 16.77 12.44 -1.79
CA MET A 29 16.95 13.27 -0.61
C MET A 29 17.78 14.51 -0.95
N GLY A 30 17.31 15.68 -0.51
CA GLY A 30 18.00 16.95 -0.71
C GLY A 30 17.57 18.01 0.30
N ASP A 31 18.49 18.92 0.63
CA ASP A 31 18.29 19.98 1.63
C ASP A 31 18.50 21.40 1.06
N GLY A 32 18.95 21.52 -0.19
CA GLY A 32 19.32 22.76 -0.84
C GLY A 32 18.37 23.23 -1.94
N ILE A 33 18.50 24.48 -2.33
CA ILE A 33 17.76 25.08 -3.46
C ILE A 33 18.00 24.28 -4.75
N ASN A 34 19.22 23.80 -4.94
CA ASN A 34 19.65 23.03 -6.13
C ASN A 34 19.01 21.63 -6.20
N ASP A 35 18.31 21.19 -5.15
CA ASP A 35 17.68 19.88 -5.07
C ASP A 35 16.17 19.92 -5.39
N ALA A 36 15.56 21.10 -5.40
CA ALA A 36 14.12 21.25 -5.59
C ALA A 36 13.60 20.61 -6.89
N LEU A 37 14.33 20.71 -8.01
CA LEU A 37 13.95 20.06 -9.26
C LEU A 37 14.02 18.53 -9.16
N ALA A 38 15.03 18.02 -8.50
CA ALA A 38 15.23 16.59 -8.30
C ALA A 38 14.20 16.01 -7.32
N LEU A 39 13.90 16.73 -6.24
CA LEU A 39 12.84 16.38 -5.28
C LEU A 39 11.49 16.22 -5.98
N LYS A 40 11.09 17.20 -6.80
CA LYS A 40 9.84 17.14 -7.57
C LYS A 40 9.83 16.10 -8.69
N ALA A 41 10.98 15.73 -9.24
CA ALA A 41 11.07 14.72 -10.29
C ALA A 41 11.03 13.28 -9.75
N SER A 42 11.39 13.09 -8.48
CA SER A 42 11.38 11.78 -7.83
C SER A 42 9.95 11.26 -7.56
N ASP A 43 9.82 9.97 -7.23
CA ASP A 43 8.54 9.39 -6.79
C ASP A 43 8.27 9.72 -5.31
N VAL A 44 9.34 9.90 -4.53
CA VAL A 44 9.29 10.38 -3.15
C VAL A 44 10.45 11.35 -2.93
N GLY A 45 10.14 12.63 -2.77
CA GLY A 45 11.09 13.66 -2.38
C GLY A 45 11.21 13.71 -0.85
N ILE A 46 12.44 13.69 -0.35
CA ILE A 46 12.72 13.70 1.10
C ILE A 46 13.62 14.91 1.39
N SER A 47 13.22 15.74 2.34
CA SER A 47 14.06 16.82 2.87
C SER A 47 14.27 16.64 4.37
N VAL A 48 15.09 17.49 4.96
CA VAL A 48 15.36 17.53 6.39
C VAL A 48 14.84 18.84 6.99
N ASP A 49 14.52 18.84 8.29
CA ASP A 49 13.98 20.02 8.96
C ASP A 49 14.89 21.27 8.84
N SER A 50 16.20 21.04 8.82
CA SER A 50 17.19 22.10 8.63
C SER A 50 17.44 22.48 7.16
N GLY A 51 16.74 21.86 6.21
CA GLY A 51 16.80 22.20 4.80
C GLY A 51 16.20 23.60 4.54
N VAL A 52 16.54 24.18 3.39
CA VAL A 52 15.95 25.44 2.94
C VAL A 52 14.46 25.28 2.64
N ASP A 53 13.68 26.34 2.80
CA ASP A 53 12.22 26.30 2.65
C ASP A 53 11.79 25.77 1.26
N ILE A 54 12.48 26.16 0.22
CA ILE A 54 12.22 25.68 -1.16
C ILE A 54 12.40 24.16 -1.28
N ALA A 55 13.38 23.58 -0.60
CA ALA A 55 13.58 22.12 -0.61
C ALA A 55 12.48 21.42 0.21
N LYS A 56 12.08 22.00 1.35
CA LYS A 56 10.98 21.48 2.18
C LYS A 56 9.64 21.53 1.44
N GLU A 57 9.35 22.61 0.73
CA GLU A 57 8.13 22.74 -0.10
C GLU A 57 8.11 21.79 -1.31
N ALA A 58 9.29 21.40 -1.81
CA ALA A 58 9.42 20.47 -2.93
C ALA A 58 9.39 19.00 -2.49
N ALA A 59 9.53 18.71 -1.19
CA ALA A 59 9.59 17.36 -0.64
C ALA A 59 8.22 16.85 -0.22
N ASP A 60 8.04 15.53 -0.33
CA ASP A 60 6.84 14.83 0.16
C ASP A 60 6.97 14.46 1.64
N VAL A 61 8.20 14.28 2.12
CA VAL A 61 8.55 13.88 3.49
C VAL A 61 9.64 14.78 4.05
N ILE A 62 9.50 15.22 5.29
CA ILE A 62 10.53 15.98 6.00
C ILE A 62 11.01 15.14 7.18
N LEU A 63 12.30 14.82 7.21
CA LEU A 63 12.94 14.17 8.35
C LEU A 63 13.24 15.22 9.42
N LEU A 64 12.69 15.02 10.61
CA LEU A 64 12.93 15.93 11.75
C LEU A 64 14.32 15.76 12.33
N ASP A 65 14.85 14.53 12.29
CA ASP A 65 16.21 14.22 12.70
C ASP A 65 17.13 14.03 11.48
N LYS A 66 18.35 14.58 11.55
CA LYS A 66 19.39 14.42 10.52
C LYS A 66 20.10 13.06 10.63
N ASP A 67 19.33 11.98 10.76
CA ASP A 67 19.87 10.64 10.86
C ASP A 67 19.31 9.75 9.76
N LEU A 68 20.19 9.22 8.91
CA LEU A 68 19.80 8.27 7.86
C LEU A 68 19.21 6.97 8.41
N MET A 69 19.51 6.62 9.66
CA MET A 69 18.89 5.47 10.31
C MET A 69 17.38 5.66 10.54
N VAL A 70 16.93 6.92 10.69
CA VAL A 70 15.51 7.25 10.77
C VAL A 70 14.82 6.94 9.44
N LEU A 71 15.47 7.25 8.32
CA LEU A 71 14.96 6.92 6.99
C LEU A 71 14.88 5.41 6.78
N GLU A 72 15.91 4.65 7.18
CA GLU A 72 15.91 3.18 7.08
C GLU A 72 14.75 2.57 7.89
N LYS A 73 14.57 3.01 9.15
CA LYS A 73 13.43 2.60 9.98
C LYS A 73 12.10 2.95 9.33
N GLY A 74 11.97 4.16 8.78
CA GLY A 74 10.77 4.60 8.07
C GLY A 74 10.45 3.72 6.86
N LEU A 75 11.45 3.31 6.08
CA LEU A 75 11.29 2.40 4.96
C LEU A 75 10.80 1.00 5.40
N VAL A 76 11.36 0.47 6.48
CA VAL A 76 10.94 -0.83 7.03
C VAL A 76 9.50 -0.75 7.56
N GLU A 77 9.16 0.29 8.32
CA GLU A 77 7.80 0.49 8.82
C GLU A 77 6.80 0.71 7.66
N GLY A 78 7.17 1.48 6.64
CA GLY A 78 6.36 1.65 5.45
C GLY A 78 6.07 0.32 4.74
N ARG A 79 7.05 -0.59 4.64
CA ARG A 79 6.84 -1.94 4.09
C ARG A 79 5.90 -2.78 4.94
N LYS A 80 5.94 -2.66 6.28
CA LYS A 80 5.00 -3.35 7.18
C LYS A 80 3.58 -2.83 7.00
N VAL A 81 3.41 -1.51 6.98
CA VAL A 81 2.11 -0.87 6.73
C VAL A 81 1.54 -1.31 5.38
N TYR A 82 2.36 -1.29 4.33
CA TYR A 82 1.95 -1.77 3.01
C TYR A 82 1.50 -3.23 3.02
N ALA A 83 2.26 -4.11 3.69
CA ALA A 83 1.90 -5.53 3.82
C ALA A 83 0.53 -5.73 4.50
N ASN A 84 0.30 -5.04 5.61
CA ASN A 84 -0.95 -5.12 6.35
C ASN A 84 -2.12 -4.50 5.56
N MET A 85 -1.87 -3.41 4.83
CA MET A 85 -2.86 -2.83 3.91
C MET A 85 -3.27 -3.83 2.81
N ILE A 86 -2.32 -4.53 2.20
CA ILE A 86 -2.62 -5.55 1.18
C ILE A 86 -3.39 -6.74 1.78
N LYS A 87 -3.06 -7.18 3.01
CA LYS A 87 -3.84 -8.20 3.73
C LYS A 87 -5.29 -7.73 3.90
N TYR A 88 -5.50 -6.52 4.41
CA TYR A 88 -6.83 -5.93 4.60
C TYR A 88 -7.62 -5.90 3.29
N ILE A 89 -7.03 -5.36 2.22
CA ILE A 89 -7.71 -5.26 0.92
C ILE A 89 -8.09 -6.65 0.38
N LYS A 90 -7.18 -7.63 0.44
CA LYS A 90 -7.47 -9.00 -0.02
C LYS A 90 -8.60 -9.63 0.78
N MET A 91 -8.57 -9.52 2.10
CA MET A 91 -9.58 -10.08 2.99
C MET A 91 -10.95 -9.42 2.75
N THR A 92 -10.99 -8.09 2.73
CA THR A 92 -12.24 -7.33 2.54
C THR A 92 -12.85 -7.57 1.16
N ALA A 93 -12.04 -7.52 0.10
CA ALA A 93 -12.51 -7.79 -1.25
C ALA A 93 -13.05 -9.23 -1.38
N SER A 94 -12.37 -10.22 -0.79
CA SER A 94 -12.82 -11.62 -0.83
C SER A 94 -14.10 -11.84 -0.03
N SER A 95 -14.22 -11.24 1.15
CA SER A 95 -15.41 -11.33 1.99
C SER A 95 -16.62 -10.73 1.30
N ASN A 96 -16.49 -9.51 0.79
CA ASN A 96 -17.59 -8.84 0.08
C ASN A 96 -17.99 -9.59 -1.20
N PHE A 97 -17.01 -10.06 -1.98
CA PHE A 97 -17.29 -10.87 -3.16
C PHE A 97 -18.00 -12.17 -2.80
N GLY A 98 -17.53 -12.87 -1.76
CA GLY A 98 -18.14 -14.10 -1.25
C GLY A 98 -19.59 -13.87 -0.81
N ASN A 99 -19.87 -12.83 -0.03
CA ASN A 99 -21.20 -12.48 0.43
C ASN A 99 -22.15 -12.19 -0.73
N MET A 100 -21.74 -11.35 -1.69
CA MET A 100 -22.55 -11.02 -2.87
C MET A 100 -22.80 -12.25 -3.75
N PHE A 101 -21.76 -13.07 -3.96
CA PHE A 101 -21.87 -14.29 -4.77
C PHE A 101 -22.82 -15.31 -4.12
N SER A 102 -22.77 -15.47 -2.80
CA SER A 102 -23.69 -16.34 -2.05
C SER A 102 -25.13 -15.89 -2.14
N VAL A 103 -25.38 -14.60 -1.92
CA VAL A 103 -26.74 -14.04 -2.03
C VAL A 103 -27.27 -14.21 -3.44
N LEU A 104 -26.44 -13.98 -4.47
CA LEU A 104 -26.82 -14.15 -5.88
C LEU A 104 -27.23 -15.61 -6.18
N ILE A 105 -26.37 -16.57 -5.81
CA ILE A 105 -26.65 -17.99 -6.04
C ILE A 105 -27.87 -18.44 -5.25
N ALA A 106 -27.92 -18.12 -3.95
CA ALA A 106 -29.04 -18.52 -3.11
C ALA A 106 -30.38 -17.93 -3.61
N SER A 107 -30.38 -16.70 -4.08
CA SER A 107 -31.59 -16.06 -4.66
C SER A 107 -32.07 -16.71 -5.95
N ALA A 108 -31.19 -17.42 -6.68
CA ALA A 108 -31.59 -18.18 -7.87
C ALA A 108 -32.34 -19.47 -7.55
N PHE A 109 -32.12 -20.05 -6.36
CA PHE A 109 -32.70 -21.33 -5.93
C PHE A 109 -33.80 -21.19 -4.85
N LEU A 110 -33.77 -20.09 -4.11
CA LEU A 110 -34.72 -19.86 -3.02
C LEU A 110 -35.81 -18.86 -3.43
N PRO A 111 -37.07 -19.11 -3.05
CA PRO A 111 -38.19 -18.19 -3.35
C PRO A 111 -38.24 -16.97 -2.40
N PHE A 112 -37.24 -16.78 -1.57
CA PHE A 112 -37.11 -15.66 -0.63
C PHE A 112 -35.67 -15.12 -0.61
N LEU A 113 -35.49 -13.87 -0.14
CA LEU A 113 -34.17 -13.28 0.03
C LEU A 113 -33.42 -14.02 1.17
N PRO A 114 -32.26 -14.64 0.87
CA PRO A 114 -31.54 -15.45 1.86
C PRO A 114 -30.96 -14.64 3.01
N MET A 115 -30.78 -13.34 2.80
CA MET A 115 -30.19 -12.44 3.79
C MET A 115 -30.83 -11.05 3.69
N ALA A 116 -31.33 -10.54 4.81
CA ALA A 116 -31.87 -9.20 4.88
C ALA A 116 -30.76 -8.13 4.82
N PRO A 117 -31.01 -6.94 4.25
CA PRO A 117 -30.00 -5.88 4.20
C PRO A 117 -29.37 -5.50 5.55
N ILE A 118 -30.17 -5.55 6.61
CA ILE A 118 -29.68 -5.28 7.98
C ILE A 118 -28.66 -6.32 8.45
N GLN A 119 -28.85 -7.60 8.07
CA GLN A 119 -27.92 -8.66 8.40
C GLN A 119 -26.58 -8.48 7.69
N LEU A 120 -26.60 -8.07 6.41
CA LEU A 120 -25.38 -7.73 5.66
C LEU A 120 -24.66 -6.53 6.29
N LEU A 121 -25.39 -5.51 6.73
CA LEU A 121 -24.81 -4.35 7.41
C LEU A 121 -24.12 -4.77 8.72
N LEU A 122 -24.79 -5.57 9.54
CA LEU A 122 -24.23 -6.05 10.81
C LEU A 122 -23.00 -6.94 10.59
N LEU A 123 -23.04 -7.82 9.59
CA LEU A 123 -21.91 -8.67 9.22
C LEU A 123 -20.70 -7.82 8.84
N ASN A 124 -20.90 -6.82 7.98
CA ASN A 124 -19.82 -5.92 7.58
C ASN A 124 -19.28 -5.11 8.77
N LEU A 125 -20.14 -4.63 9.67
CA LEU A 125 -19.73 -3.92 10.87
C LEU A 125 -18.86 -4.79 11.81
N ILE A 126 -19.27 -6.03 12.04
CA ILE A 126 -18.50 -7.00 12.85
C ILE A 126 -17.14 -7.27 12.18
N TYR A 127 -17.14 -7.45 10.86
CA TYR A 127 -15.94 -7.65 10.08
C TYR A 127 -14.98 -6.46 10.17
N ASP A 128 -15.49 -5.24 10.04
CA ASP A 128 -14.69 -4.01 10.14
C ASP A 128 -14.05 -3.88 11.54
N ILE A 129 -14.80 -4.20 12.59
CA ILE A 129 -14.26 -4.21 13.98
C ILE A 129 -13.13 -5.24 14.10
N ALA A 130 -13.29 -6.43 13.54
CA ALA A 130 -12.23 -7.44 13.54
C ALA A 130 -10.99 -6.98 12.76
N CYS A 131 -11.17 -6.24 11.67
CA CYS A 131 -10.07 -5.71 10.86
C CYS A 131 -9.26 -4.60 11.54
N ILE A 132 -9.76 -3.98 12.61
CA ILE A 132 -9.00 -2.96 13.39
C ILE A 132 -7.70 -3.54 13.97
N THR A 133 -7.63 -4.85 14.15
CA THR A 133 -6.41 -5.53 14.65
C THR A 133 -5.31 -5.69 13.60
N LEU A 134 -5.63 -5.62 12.30
CA LEU A 134 -4.69 -5.86 11.20
C LEU A 134 -3.48 -4.91 11.17
N PRO A 135 -3.59 -3.61 11.48
CA PRO A 135 -2.42 -2.72 11.54
C PRO A 135 -1.35 -3.15 12.55
N PHE A 136 -1.74 -3.91 13.57
CA PHE A 136 -0.86 -4.43 14.62
C PHE A 136 -0.33 -5.83 14.33
N ASP A 137 -0.73 -6.41 13.19
CA ASP A 137 -0.28 -7.74 12.80
C ASP A 137 1.21 -7.75 12.42
N ARG A 138 1.90 -8.81 12.80
CA ARG A 138 3.32 -8.99 12.50
C ARG A 138 3.50 -9.41 11.05
N VAL A 139 4.43 -8.74 10.39
CA VAL A 139 4.81 -9.06 9.02
C VAL A 139 6.09 -9.88 9.03
N ASP A 140 6.12 -10.96 8.24
CA ASP A 140 7.27 -11.83 8.10
C ASP A 140 8.48 -11.07 7.57
N GLU A 141 9.65 -11.32 8.16
CA GLU A 141 10.90 -10.66 7.77
C GLU A 141 11.27 -10.92 6.30
N GLU A 142 10.95 -12.10 5.78
CA GLU A 142 11.17 -12.42 4.36
C GLU A 142 10.35 -11.55 3.43
N TYR A 143 9.12 -11.20 3.83
CA TYR A 143 8.27 -10.29 3.06
C TYR A 143 8.86 -8.88 3.00
N LEU A 144 9.54 -8.44 4.05
CA LEU A 144 10.15 -7.11 4.17
C LEU A 144 11.44 -6.95 3.35
N LYS A 145 12.13 -8.05 3.00
CA LYS A 145 13.41 -8.01 2.28
C LYS A 145 13.27 -7.48 0.85
N ILE A 146 12.16 -7.77 0.19
CA ILE A 146 11.94 -7.43 -1.21
C ILE A 146 10.85 -6.36 -1.31
N PRO A 147 11.13 -5.19 -1.91
CA PRO A 147 10.10 -4.20 -2.17
C PRO A 147 8.98 -4.79 -3.04
N ARG A 148 7.74 -4.55 -2.66
CA ARG A 148 6.57 -5.02 -3.40
C ARG A 148 5.91 -3.86 -4.12
N THR A 149 5.44 -4.13 -5.33
CA THR A 149 4.64 -3.20 -6.12
C THR A 149 3.16 -3.55 -6.04
N TRP A 150 2.31 -2.57 -6.32
CA TRP A 150 0.86 -2.79 -6.38
C TRP A 150 0.50 -3.66 -7.58
N GLU A 151 -0.09 -4.83 -7.31
CA GLU A 151 -0.57 -5.75 -8.34
C GLU A 151 -2.06 -6.04 -8.16
N ALA A 152 -2.91 -5.35 -8.89
CA ALA A 152 -4.36 -5.54 -8.88
C ALA A 152 -4.76 -6.99 -9.30
N SER A 153 -3.99 -7.60 -10.20
CA SER A 153 -4.21 -8.99 -10.66
C SER A 153 -4.10 -10.01 -9.52
N SER A 154 -3.21 -9.76 -8.56
CA SER A 154 -3.03 -10.61 -7.37
C SER A 154 -4.26 -10.55 -6.46
N ILE A 155 -4.87 -9.37 -6.31
CA ILE A 155 -6.08 -9.17 -5.52
C ILE A 155 -7.27 -9.86 -6.19
N GLY A 156 -7.44 -9.66 -7.49
CA GLY A 156 -8.52 -10.27 -8.27
C GLY A 156 -8.49 -11.81 -8.23
N ARG A 157 -7.32 -12.41 -8.42
CA ARG A 157 -7.15 -13.86 -8.31
C ARG A 157 -7.47 -14.37 -6.90
N PHE A 158 -6.98 -13.70 -5.87
CA PHE A 158 -7.27 -14.06 -4.48
C PHE A 158 -8.78 -13.99 -4.19
N MET A 159 -9.45 -12.93 -4.62
CA MET A 159 -10.89 -12.71 -4.45
C MET A 159 -11.71 -13.82 -5.12
N LEU A 160 -11.37 -14.19 -6.37
CA LEU A 160 -12.09 -15.22 -7.13
C LEU A 160 -11.97 -16.62 -6.53
N TRP A 161 -10.82 -16.95 -5.92
CA TRP A 161 -10.62 -18.26 -5.30
C TRP A 161 -11.11 -18.30 -3.85
N MET A 162 -10.76 -17.31 -3.05
CA MET A 162 -11.07 -17.30 -1.62
C MET A 162 -12.50 -16.87 -1.32
N GLY A 163 -13.11 -16.00 -2.13
CA GLY A 163 -14.48 -15.54 -1.92
C GLY A 163 -15.50 -16.68 -1.85
N PRO A 164 -15.59 -17.55 -2.87
CA PRO A 164 -16.50 -18.70 -2.81
C PRO A 164 -16.20 -19.67 -1.68
N ILE A 165 -14.93 -19.89 -1.32
CA ILE A 165 -14.55 -20.78 -0.21
C ILE A 165 -15.05 -20.20 1.12
N LEU A 166 -14.82 -18.92 1.37
CA LEU A 166 -15.31 -18.25 2.58
C LEU A 166 -16.83 -18.28 2.67
N SER A 167 -17.52 -18.11 1.56
CA SER A 167 -18.96 -18.21 1.44
C SER A 167 -19.49 -19.60 1.79
N LEU A 168 -18.85 -20.65 1.26
CA LEU A 168 -19.25 -22.04 1.54
C LEU A 168 -19.07 -22.41 3.01
N ILE A 169 -18.02 -21.93 3.67
CA ILE A 169 -17.78 -22.15 5.09
C ILE A 169 -18.92 -21.55 5.92
N HIS A 170 -19.38 -20.34 5.61
CA HIS A 170 -20.49 -19.69 6.33
C HIS A 170 -21.85 -20.38 6.11
N ILE A 171 -22.04 -21.08 5.00
CA ILE A 171 -23.29 -21.82 4.72
C ILE A 171 -23.26 -23.21 5.35
N SER A 172 -22.10 -23.80 5.54
CA SER A 172 -21.96 -25.20 6.04
C SER A 172 -21.85 -25.34 7.55
N GLU A 173 -21.68 -24.24 8.29
CA GLU A 173 -21.73 -24.27 9.75
C GLU A 173 -23.18 -24.02 10.25
N PRO A 174 -23.76 -24.95 11.06
CA PRO A 174 -25.11 -24.81 11.61
C PRO A 174 -25.21 -23.71 12.68
#